data_44fbe5a8ceb874ea62c9ba665a35c1df
#
_entry.id   44fbe5a8ceb874ea62c9ba665a35c1df
#
_cell.length_a   1.000
_cell.length_b   1.000
_cell.length_c   1.000
_cell.angle_alpha   90.00
_cell.angle_beta   90.00
_cell.angle_gamma   90.00
#
_symmetry.space_group_name_H-M   'P 1'
#
loop_
_entity.id
_entity.type
_entity.pdbx_description
1 polymer ?
#
loop_
_entity_poly.entity_id
_entity_poly.type
_entity_poly.pdbx_seq_one_letter_code
_entity_poly.pdbx_strand_id
1 'polypeptide(L)'
;DSVADVGKNEGTDGRYGDSYFYEDLLGLKFKITPFSFFQTNSLGAEVLYETAREFILGDDKDSLNGKTVYDLYSGTGTIAQLMAPVCKEVVGVEIVEEAVCAAKENAALNGLDNCKFIAGDVLKVLDEIEEKPDYIILDPPRDGIHPKAIGKIIEYGGENMVYISCKPTSL
;
A
#
# COMPACT_ATOMS: atom_id res chain seq x y z
N ASP A 1 -0.02 10.71 -19.65
CA ASP A 1 1.25 10.67 -20.41
C ASP A 1 2.24 9.84 -19.62
N SER A 2 2.47 8.64 -20.10
CA SER A 2 3.25 7.62 -19.40
C SER A 2 4.76 7.93 -19.45
N VAL A 3 5.48 7.57 -18.38
CA VAL A 3 6.96 7.54 -18.29
C VAL A 3 7.60 6.60 -19.33
N ALA A 4 6.89 6.21 -20.36
CA ALA A 4 7.35 5.26 -21.36
C ALA A 4 8.46 5.78 -22.28
N ASP A 5 8.84 7.04 -22.20
CA ASP A 5 9.91 7.59 -23.02
C ASP A 5 11.22 7.78 -22.23
N VAL A 6 11.75 6.66 -21.74
CA VAL A 6 13.12 6.61 -21.26
C VAL A 6 14.04 6.49 -22.46
N GLY A 7 14.18 7.56 -23.20
CA GLY A 7 15.20 7.71 -24.25
C GLY A 7 16.59 7.83 -23.63
N LYS A 8 17.61 7.44 -24.37
CA LYS A 8 18.99 7.70 -23.96
C LYS A 8 19.27 9.19 -24.10
N ASN A 9 19.60 9.84 -23.00
CA ASN A 9 20.22 11.14 -23.01
C ASN A 9 21.75 10.97 -23.03
N GLU A 10 22.46 11.87 -23.67
CA GLU A 10 23.94 11.93 -23.62
C GLU A 10 24.47 12.39 -22.24
N GLY A 11 23.61 12.39 -21.23
CA GLY A 11 23.93 12.64 -19.83
C GLY A 11 24.41 11.38 -19.09
N THR A 12 24.78 11.55 -17.86
CA THR A 12 25.51 10.59 -17.03
C THR A 12 24.78 9.29 -16.69
N ASP A 13 23.45 9.20 -16.90
CA ASP A 13 22.65 7.99 -16.56
C ASP A 13 21.80 7.43 -17.73
N GLY A 14 21.87 8.06 -18.90
CA GLY A 14 21.18 7.58 -20.10
C GLY A 14 19.66 7.75 -20.09
N ARG A 15 19.08 8.58 -19.22
CA ARG A 15 17.66 8.90 -19.15
C ARG A 15 17.37 10.25 -19.76
N TYR A 16 16.20 10.35 -20.42
CA TYR A 16 15.68 11.60 -20.97
C TYR A 16 14.35 11.92 -20.30
N GLY A 17 14.19 13.17 -19.82
CA GLY A 17 12.98 13.62 -19.13
C GLY A 17 13.10 13.50 -17.60
N ASP A 18 11.98 13.75 -16.92
CA ASP A 18 11.90 13.64 -15.47
C ASP A 18 11.94 12.17 -15.04
N SER A 19 12.60 11.91 -13.91
CA SER A 19 12.67 10.55 -13.34
C SER A 19 11.43 10.18 -12.55
N TYR A 20 10.40 10.99 -12.57
CA TYR A 20 9.12 10.78 -11.87
C TYR A 20 7.99 11.54 -12.57
N PHE A 21 6.77 11.16 -12.24
CA PHE A 21 5.55 11.94 -12.53
C PHE A 21 4.61 11.89 -11.34
N TYR A 22 3.58 12.71 -11.36
CA TYR A 22 2.53 12.70 -10.35
C TYR A 22 1.25 12.12 -10.91
N GLU A 23 0.57 11.32 -10.09
CA GLU A 23 -0.77 10.80 -10.34
C GLU A 23 -1.67 11.20 -9.17
N ASP A 24 -2.88 11.63 -9.49
CA ASP A 24 -3.92 11.91 -8.49
C ASP A 24 -4.85 10.71 -8.38
N LEU A 25 -5.08 10.20 -7.17
CA LEU A 25 -5.91 9.04 -6.91
C LEU A 25 -6.76 9.29 -5.66
N LEU A 26 -8.09 9.32 -5.83
CA LEU A 26 -9.05 9.56 -4.75
C LEU A 26 -8.73 10.82 -3.90
N GLY A 27 -8.24 11.87 -4.56
CA GLY A 27 -7.90 13.14 -3.92
C GLY A 27 -6.52 13.21 -3.27
N LEU A 28 -5.75 12.14 -3.30
CA LEU A 28 -4.34 12.11 -2.88
C LEU A 28 -3.42 12.17 -4.09
N LYS A 29 -2.26 12.80 -3.90
CA LYS A 29 -1.23 12.93 -4.94
C LYS A 29 -0.09 11.97 -4.67
N PHE A 30 0.27 11.18 -5.68
CA PHE A 30 1.35 10.20 -5.61
C PHE A 30 2.47 10.57 -6.57
N LYS A 31 3.70 10.65 -6.06
CA LYS A 31 4.91 10.72 -6.86
C LYS A 31 5.30 9.30 -7.28
N ILE A 32 5.29 9.06 -8.57
CA ILE A 32 5.57 7.77 -9.18
C ILE A 32 6.94 7.82 -9.84
N THR A 33 7.78 6.85 -9.54
CA THR A 33 9.10 6.69 -10.18
C THR A 33 9.11 5.42 -11.05
N PRO A 34 10.07 5.26 -11.96
CA PRO A 34 10.19 4.05 -12.78
C PRO A 34 10.37 2.75 -11.98
N PHE A 35 10.75 2.85 -10.73
CA PHE A 35 10.97 1.72 -9.82
C PHE A 35 9.82 1.51 -8.83
N SER A 36 8.81 2.41 -8.84
CA SER A 36 7.61 2.26 -8.03
C SER A 36 6.62 1.36 -8.76
N PHE A 37 6.10 0.34 -8.08
CA PHE A 37 4.90 -0.31 -8.58
C PHE A 37 3.71 0.61 -8.36
N PHE A 38 2.97 0.90 -9.42
CA PHE A 38 1.72 1.64 -9.38
C PHE A 38 0.74 1.05 -10.39
N GLN A 39 -0.54 1.04 -10.06
CA GLN A 39 -1.58 0.52 -10.97
C GLN A 39 -1.67 1.40 -12.21
N THR A 40 -1.41 0.82 -13.38
CA THR A 40 -1.38 1.57 -14.65
C THR A 40 -2.75 2.08 -15.11
N ASN A 41 -3.83 1.48 -14.61
CA ASN A 41 -5.20 1.94 -14.84
C ASN A 41 -5.70 2.66 -13.58
N SER A 42 -5.46 3.96 -13.50
CA SER A 42 -5.81 4.78 -12.33
C SER A 42 -7.30 4.74 -12.01
N LEU A 43 -8.18 4.81 -13.02
CA LEU A 43 -9.63 4.72 -12.81
C LEU A 43 -10.06 3.35 -12.25
N GLY A 44 -9.44 2.28 -12.76
CA GLY A 44 -9.68 0.93 -12.23
C GLY A 44 -9.13 0.76 -10.81
N ALA A 45 -8.01 1.41 -10.50
CA ALA A 45 -7.43 1.43 -9.17
C ALA A 45 -8.32 2.17 -8.16
N GLU A 46 -8.89 3.32 -8.55
CA GLU A 46 -9.85 4.03 -7.70
C GLU A 46 -11.03 3.16 -7.32
N VAL A 47 -11.66 2.50 -8.30
CA VAL A 47 -12.78 1.58 -8.05
C VAL A 47 -12.37 0.44 -7.13
N LEU A 48 -11.20 -0.17 -7.34
CA LEU A 48 -10.69 -1.25 -6.51
C LEU A 48 -10.50 -0.80 -5.06
N TYR A 49 -9.86 0.32 -4.86
CA TYR A 49 -9.54 0.82 -3.51
C TYR A 49 -10.77 1.38 -2.78
N GLU A 50 -11.70 2.03 -3.49
CA GLU A 50 -13.01 2.39 -2.92
C GLU A 50 -13.77 1.15 -2.49
N THR A 51 -13.81 0.11 -3.33
CA THR A 51 -14.48 -1.16 -2.99
C THR A 51 -13.83 -1.80 -1.76
N ALA A 52 -12.49 -1.87 -1.71
CA ALA A 52 -11.79 -2.41 -0.55
C ALA A 52 -12.12 -1.63 0.73
N ARG A 53 -12.15 -0.30 0.65
CA ARG A 53 -12.53 0.58 1.76
C ARG A 53 -13.98 0.35 2.19
N GLU A 54 -14.91 0.23 1.24
CA GLU A 54 -16.31 -0.08 1.53
C GLU A 54 -16.48 -1.43 2.22
N PHE A 55 -15.75 -2.47 1.80
CA PHE A 55 -15.75 -3.76 2.48
C PHE A 55 -15.27 -3.68 3.93
N ILE A 56 -14.27 -2.83 4.20
CA ILE A 56 -13.74 -2.63 5.54
C ILE A 56 -14.71 -1.83 6.40
N LEU A 57 -15.29 -0.75 5.86
CA LEU A 57 -16.22 0.12 6.58
C LEU A 57 -17.58 -0.56 6.83
N GLY A 58 -18.01 -1.45 5.92
CA GLY A 58 -19.37 -2.00 5.96
C GLY A 58 -20.42 -0.90 5.84
N ASP A 59 -21.51 -1.06 6.59
CA ASP A 59 -22.61 -0.08 6.59
C ASP A 59 -22.32 1.18 7.44
N ASP A 60 -21.30 1.12 8.31
CA ASP A 60 -20.92 2.22 9.21
C ASP A 60 -19.63 2.87 8.73
N LYS A 61 -19.75 4.06 8.14
CA LYS A 61 -18.59 4.83 7.63
C LYS A 61 -17.63 5.28 8.73
N ASP A 62 -18.05 5.30 9.97
CA ASP A 62 -17.25 5.67 11.13
C ASP A 62 -16.65 4.44 11.84
N SER A 63 -16.86 3.24 11.32
CA SER A 63 -16.42 1.97 11.93
C SER A 63 -14.92 1.88 12.18
N LEU A 64 -14.11 2.58 11.38
CA LEU A 64 -12.66 2.65 11.54
C LEU A 64 -12.18 3.81 12.41
N ASN A 65 -13.07 4.69 12.84
CA ASN A 65 -12.69 5.80 13.69
C ASN A 65 -12.10 5.27 15.02
N GLY A 66 -10.86 5.67 15.30
CA GLY A 66 -10.12 5.17 16.45
C GLY A 66 -9.44 3.81 16.26
N LYS A 67 -9.54 3.18 15.09
CA LYS A 67 -9.00 1.87 14.77
C LYS A 67 -7.61 1.95 14.13
N THR A 68 -6.81 0.89 14.33
CA THR A 68 -5.50 0.70 13.70
C THR A 68 -5.62 -0.32 12.56
N VAL A 69 -5.13 0.05 11.39
CA VAL A 69 -5.14 -0.76 10.18
C VAL A 69 -3.72 -1.13 9.77
N TYR A 70 -3.46 -2.40 9.48
CA TYR A 70 -2.19 -2.83 8.91
C TYR A 70 -2.37 -3.16 7.42
N ASP A 71 -1.52 -2.56 6.59
CA ASP A 71 -1.39 -2.82 5.17
C ASP A 71 -0.12 -3.64 4.94
N LEU A 72 -0.28 -4.95 4.82
CA LEU A 72 0.82 -5.88 4.66
C LEU A 72 1.08 -6.13 3.18
N TYR A 73 2.34 -6.07 2.77
CA TYR A 73 2.80 -5.98 1.38
C TYR A 73 2.43 -4.64 0.74
N SER A 74 2.62 -3.54 1.50
CA SER A 74 2.07 -2.22 1.17
C SER A 74 2.67 -1.54 -0.06
N GLY A 75 3.76 -2.06 -0.64
CA GLY A 75 4.44 -1.44 -1.77
C GLY A 75 4.77 0.03 -1.49
N THR A 76 4.34 0.92 -2.37
CA THR A 76 4.50 2.38 -2.21
C THR A 76 3.45 3.02 -1.29
N GLY A 77 2.70 2.21 -0.53
CA GLY A 77 1.78 2.66 0.48
C GLY A 77 0.49 3.29 -0.04
N THR A 78 0.06 2.95 -1.25
CA THR A 78 -1.14 3.55 -1.86
C THR A 78 -2.39 3.24 -1.04
N ILE A 79 -2.61 1.95 -0.71
CA ILE A 79 -3.79 1.53 0.07
C ILE A 79 -3.72 2.12 1.47
N ALA A 80 -2.57 2.02 2.14
CA ALA A 80 -2.36 2.60 3.46
C ALA A 80 -2.76 4.08 3.50
N GLN A 81 -2.32 4.87 2.52
CA GLN A 81 -2.62 6.30 2.47
C GLN A 81 -4.09 6.57 2.19
N LEU A 82 -4.76 5.76 1.36
CA LEU A 82 -6.19 5.89 1.08
C LEU A 82 -7.08 5.52 2.29
N MET A 83 -6.55 4.70 3.21
CA MET A 83 -7.21 4.35 4.47
C MET A 83 -6.99 5.39 5.57
N ALA A 84 -5.89 6.12 5.54
CA ALA A 84 -5.50 7.06 6.58
C ALA A 84 -6.58 8.09 6.98
N PRO A 85 -7.36 8.69 6.04
CA PRO A 85 -8.37 9.67 6.40
C PRO A 85 -9.54 9.12 7.24
N VAL A 86 -9.73 7.81 7.29
CA VAL A 86 -10.89 7.16 7.93
C VAL A 86 -10.53 6.34 9.17
N CYS A 87 -9.26 6.28 9.56
CA CYS A 87 -8.80 5.50 10.71
C CYS A 87 -7.86 6.30 11.64
N LYS A 88 -7.58 5.77 12.82
CA LYS A 88 -6.66 6.37 13.79
C LYS A 88 -5.23 6.33 13.27
N GLU A 89 -4.80 5.17 12.80
CA GLU A 89 -3.43 4.92 12.35
C GLU A 89 -3.41 3.84 11.28
N VAL A 90 -2.51 3.97 10.32
CA VAL A 90 -2.20 2.92 9.35
C VAL A 90 -0.72 2.58 9.43
N VAL A 91 -0.42 1.28 9.48
CA VAL A 91 0.95 0.76 9.44
C VAL A 91 1.14 -0.07 8.17
N GLY A 92 1.93 0.46 7.23
CA GLY A 92 2.34 -0.26 6.03
C GLY A 92 3.61 -1.07 6.28
N VAL A 93 3.64 -2.33 5.87
CA VAL A 93 4.82 -3.20 5.95
C VAL A 93 5.19 -3.67 4.55
N GLU A 94 6.43 -3.41 4.16
CA GLU A 94 6.96 -3.73 2.83
C GLU A 94 8.43 -4.13 2.94
N ILE A 95 8.85 -5.15 2.18
CA ILE A 95 10.22 -5.65 2.23
C ILE A 95 11.20 -4.78 1.43
N VAL A 96 10.71 -4.06 0.42
CA VAL A 96 11.54 -3.24 -0.46
C VAL A 96 11.72 -1.85 0.15
N GLU A 97 12.93 -1.55 0.62
CA GLU A 97 13.25 -0.28 1.29
C GLU A 97 12.94 0.96 0.43
N GLU A 98 13.20 0.91 -0.87
CA GLU A 98 12.92 2.00 -1.81
C GLU A 98 11.42 2.28 -1.91
N ALA A 99 10.58 1.25 -1.87
CA ALA A 99 9.13 1.40 -1.85
C ALA A 99 8.66 2.04 -0.54
N VAL A 100 9.24 1.65 0.59
CA VAL A 100 8.96 2.26 1.90
C VAL A 100 9.37 3.73 1.93
N CYS A 101 10.51 4.08 1.35
CA CYS A 101 10.93 5.48 1.22
C CYS A 101 9.93 6.28 0.39
N ALA A 102 9.50 5.75 -0.77
CA ALA A 102 8.49 6.38 -1.62
C ALA A 102 7.14 6.53 -0.88
N ALA A 103 6.73 5.52 -0.11
CA ALA A 103 5.52 5.58 0.70
C ALA A 103 5.57 6.72 1.74
N LYS A 104 6.69 6.88 2.42
CA LYS A 104 6.91 7.98 3.39
C LYS A 104 6.90 9.35 2.72
N GLU A 105 7.56 9.49 1.55
CA GLU A 105 7.54 10.74 0.77
C GLU A 105 6.12 11.10 0.35
N ASN A 106 5.34 10.14 -0.14
CA ASN A 106 3.97 10.36 -0.58
C ASN A 106 3.03 10.68 0.59
N ALA A 107 3.17 10.01 1.73
CA ALA A 107 2.39 10.34 2.92
C ALA A 107 2.68 11.77 3.42
N ALA A 108 3.95 12.18 3.43
CA ALA A 108 4.33 13.56 3.76
C ALA A 108 3.78 14.57 2.75
N LEU A 109 3.81 14.26 1.44
CA LEU A 109 3.24 15.08 0.39
C LEU A 109 1.74 15.32 0.59
N ASN A 110 1.02 14.33 1.09
CA ASN A 110 -0.41 14.36 1.34
C ASN A 110 -0.78 14.83 2.77
N GLY A 111 0.20 15.15 3.61
CA GLY A 111 -0.04 15.59 4.99
C GLY A 111 -0.66 14.50 5.89
N LEU A 112 -0.35 13.23 5.63
CA LEU A 112 -0.89 12.08 6.36
C LEU A 112 0.05 11.66 7.50
N ASP A 113 -0.08 12.32 8.64
CA ASP A 113 0.78 12.09 9.81
C ASP A 113 0.48 10.76 10.54
N ASN A 114 -0.65 10.14 10.24
CA ASN A 114 -1.09 8.88 10.82
C ASN A 114 -0.71 7.64 10.00
N CYS A 115 0.13 7.80 8.96
CA CYS A 115 0.71 6.70 8.20
C CYS A 115 2.13 6.39 8.71
N LYS A 116 2.37 5.16 9.12
CA LYS A 116 3.69 4.63 9.44
C LYS A 116 4.09 3.57 8.42
N PHE A 117 5.35 3.57 7.99
CA PHE A 117 5.85 2.57 7.04
C PHE A 117 7.12 1.91 7.58
N ILE A 118 7.14 0.59 7.59
CA ILE A 118 8.20 -0.26 8.13
C ILE A 118 8.78 -1.09 6.99
N ALA A 119 10.10 -0.99 6.81
CA ALA A 119 10.82 -1.84 5.87
C ALA A 119 11.17 -3.16 6.54
N GLY A 120 10.72 -4.27 5.96
CA GLY A 120 11.06 -5.59 6.49
C GLY A 120 10.17 -6.71 5.96
N ASP A 121 10.60 -7.91 6.24
CA ASP A 121 9.79 -9.12 6.01
C ASP A 121 8.58 -9.11 6.94
N VAL A 122 7.39 -9.28 6.36
CA VAL A 122 6.10 -9.20 7.09
C VAL A 122 6.11 -10.07 8.35
N LEU A 123 6.62 -11.30 8.26
CA LEU A 123 6.60 -12.22 9.41
C LEU A 123 7.53 -11.78 10.53
N LYS A 124 8.68 -11.20 10.19
CA LYS A 124 9.62 -10.69 11.19
C LYS A 124 9.08 -9.42 11.85
N VAL A 125 8.55 -8.51 11.04
CA VAL A 125 7.97 -7.26 11.54
C VAL A 125 6.79 -7.54 12.48
N LEU A 126 5.91 -8.49 12.14
CA LEU A 126 4.81 -8.90 13.02
C LEU A 126 5.27 -9.53 14.33
N ASP A 127 6.47 -10.16 14.39
CA ASP A 127 7.04 -10.68 15.64
C ASP A 127 7.58 -9.56 16.56
N GLU A 128 7.92 -8.41 15.99
CA GLU A 128 8.53 -7.28 16.71
C GLU A 128 7.50 -6.24 17.16
N ILE A 129 6.31 -6.19 16.52
CA ILE A 129 5.27 -5.23 16.87
C ILE A 129 4.37 -5.83 17.95
N GLU A 130 4.28 -5.16 19.10
CA GLU A 130 3.43 -5.57 20.23
C GLU A 130 1.95 -5.21 20.00
N GLU A 131 1.69 -4.08 19.33
CA GLU A 131 0.33 -3.58 19.09
C GLU A 131 -0.34 -4.37 17.96
N LYS A 132 -1.51 -4.94 18.25
CA LYS A 132 -2.29 -5.67 17.26
C LYS A 132 -3.22 -4.74 16.50
N PRO A 133 -3.38 -4.94 15.18
CA PRO A 133 -4.33 -4.14 14.40
C PRO A 133 -5.77 -4.60 14.66
N ASP A 134 -6.70 -3.69 14.46
CA ASP A 134 -8.12 -4.03 14.37
C ASP A 134 -8.46 -4.65 13.01
N TYR A 135 -7.75 -4.20 11.96
CA TYR A 135 -7.94 -4.65 10.58
C TYR A 135 -6.62 -4.92 9.89
N ILE A 136 -6.60 -5.94 9.05
CA ILE A 136 -5.46 -6.27 8.18
C ILE A 136 -5.90 -6.21 6.72
N ILE A 137 -5.16 -5.49 5.90
CA ILE A 137 -5.28 -5.49 4.44
C ILE A 137 -4.10 -6.26 3.87
N LEU A 138 -4.37 -7.13 2.92
CA LEU A 138 -3.38 -7.93 2.22
C LEU A 138 -3.54 -7.69 0.71
N ASP A 139 -2.54 -7.09 0.09
CA ASP A 139 -2.42 -6.96 -1.37
C ASP A 139 -1.10 -7.60 -1.85
N PRO A 140 -0.98 -8.94 -1.74
CA PRO A 140 0.25 -9.63 -2.05
C PRO A 140 0.53 -9.68 -3.55
N PRO A 141 1.78 -10.00 -3.97
CA PRO A 141 2.12 -10.24 -5.37
C PRO A 141 1.31 -11.39 -5.97
N ARG A 142 1.31 -11.48 -7.32
CA ARG A 142 0.51 -12.45 -8.10
C ARG A 142 0.67 -13.91 -7.70
N ASP A 143 1.81 -14.27 -7.13
CA ASP A 143 2.08 -15.63 -6.65
C ASP A 143 1.37 -15.95 -5.32
N GLY A 144 0.70 -14.95 -4.73
CA GLY A 144 0.00 -15.07 -3.46
C GLY A 144 0.95 -15.05 -2.26
N ILE A 145 0.41 -15.40 -1.11
CA ILE A 145 1.15 -15.48 0.15
C ILE A 145 1.55 -16.94 0.41
N HIS A 146 2.79 -17.15 0.82
CA HIS A 146 3.24 -18.49 1.20
C HIS A 146 2.34 -19.06 2.32
N PRO A 147 1.90 -20.34 2.26
CA PRO A 147 0.97 -20.92 3.24
C PRO A 147 1.37 -20.75 4.71
N LYS A 148 2.67 -20.80 5.02
CA LYS A 148 3.17 -20.55 6.37
C LYS A 148 3.00 -19.10 6.81
N ALA A 149 3.07 -18.16 5.86
CA ALA A 149 2.91 -16.74 6.15
C ALA A 149 1.45 -16.40 6.42
N ILE A 150 0.51 -16.91 5.61
CA ILE A 150 -0.91 -16.64 5.85
C ILE A 150 -1.37 -17.22 7.19
N GLY A 151 -0.93 -18.44 7.56
CA GLY A 151 -1.22 -19.03 8.87
C GLY A 151 -0.76 -18.12 10.02
N LYS A 152 0.47 -17.60 9.96
CA LYS A 152 1.01 -16.69 10.98
C LYS A 152 0.28 -15.34 11.02
N ILE A 153 -0.08 -14.78 9.87
CA ILE A 153 -0.86 -13.54 9.80
C ILE A 153 -2.22 -13.73 10.47
N ILE A 154 -2.89 -14.86 10.22
CA ILE A 154 -4.17 -15.19 10.87
C ILE A 154 -3.99 -15.36 12.38
N GLU A 155 -2.94 -16.05 12.84
CA GLU A 155 -2.62 -16.24 14.26
C GLU A 155 -2.24 -14.92 14.95
N TYR A 156 -1.54 -14.04 14.25
CA TYR A 156 -1.19 -12.72 14.76
C TYR A 156 -2.45 -11.92 15.12
N GLY A 157 -3.50 -12.08 14.32
CA GLY A 157 -4.85 -11.63 14.63
C GLY A 157 -5.11 -10.18 14.25
N GLY A 158 -6.13 -10.00 13.49
CA GLY A 158 -7.01 -8.86 13.35
C GLY A 158 -8.41 -9.46 13.40
N GLU A 159 -9.35 -8.76 13.98
CA GLU A 159 -10.74 -9.23 13.98
C GLU A 159 -11.29 -9.33 12.55
N ASN A 160 -10.73 -8.52 11.65
CA ASN A 160 -11.16 -8.42 10.26
C ASN A 160 -9.96 -8.36 9.30
N MET A 161 -10.11 -9.05 8.17
CA MET A 161 -9.10 -9.10 7.14
C MET A 161 -9.72 -8.92 5.75
N VAL A 162 -9.09 -8.08 4.93
CA VAL A 162 -9.40 -7.95 3.50
C VAL A 162 -8.23 -8.44 2.68
N TYR A 163 -8.49 -9.38 1.79
CA TYR A 163 -7.50 -9.90 0.86
C TYR A 163 -7.84 -9.44 -0.56
N ILE A 164 -6.92 -8.71 -1.18
CA ILE A 164 -7.02 -8.24 -2.56
C ILE A 164 -6.24 -9.20 -3.43
N SER A 165 -6.87 -9.82 -4.42
CA SER A 165 -6.20 -10.76 -5.31
C SER A 165 -6.48 -10.44 -6.77
N CYS A 166 -5.43 -10.26 -7.56
CA CYS A 166 -5.52 -10.16 -9.01
C CYS A 166 -5.58 -11.54 -9.71
N LYS A 167 -5.47 -12.64 -8.94
CA LYS A 167 -5.53 -14.02 -9.43
C LYS A 167 -6.40 -14.86 -8.50
N PRO A 168 -7.71 -15.00 -8.77
CA PRO A 168 -8.64 -15.71 -7.88
C PRO A 168 -8.24 -17.16 -7.55
N THR A 169 -7.45 -17.82 -8.42
CA THR A 169 -6.95 -19.18 -8.20
C THR A 169 -5.78 -19.29 -7.23
N SER A 170 -5.27 -18.16 -6.72
CA SER A 170 -4.20 -18.10 -5.71
C SER A 170 -4.72 -17.80 -4.31
N LEU A 171 -6.03 -17.80 -4.14
CA LEU A 171 -6.73 -17.67 -2.84
C LEU A 171 -6.75 -18.99 -2.10
#